data_58e86fb4f7a7261ecd08053c940b31a2
#
_entry.id   58e86fb4f7a7261ecd08053c940b31a2
#
_cell.length_a   1.000
_cell.length_b   1.000
_cell.length_c   1.000
_cell.angle_alpha   90.00
_cell.angle_beta   90.00
_cell.angle_gamma   90.00
#
_symmetry.space_group_name_H-M   'P 1'
#
loop_
_entity.id
_entity.type
_entity.pdbx_description
1 polymer ?
#
loop_
_entity_poly.entity_id
_entity_poly.type
_entity_poly.pdbx_seq_one_letter_code
_entity_poly.pdbx_strand_id
1 'polypeptide(L)'
;MPATGERDAPPLAAAAADCKIRQIMNPVPVPKVSAQGAAIPIIGFGTSQLGDCAEIVATALRLGYRHIDTAWKYGTEEGVGKGLHLSGLPRDDVFLTTKVSHEYLRADDFARSVDQSLKRLQVDYVDLLLVHWPSVDDVPLAETMVALARAKREGKTRHIGVANFNVAMVEESMRLCPEPLCVLQAEYHPYLSQTKVLDFCRRAGLIFMAYCPLGRGRVFKDSVLAEIARERGKTIAQISLRWLVQQGGIAPIPRSSNPEHMAESLRVFDFSLSGEEMNRIHALARPDGRIANPAGRAPVWD
;
A
#
# COMPACT_ATOMS: atom_id res chain seq x y z
N MET A 1 -53.51 -0.57 28.92
CA MET A 1 -52.19 -0.30 29.50
C MET A 1 -51.18 -0.90 28.59
N PRO A 2 -50.44 -0.15 27.77
CA PRO A 2 -49.34 -0.71 26.95
C PRO A 2 -48.07 -0.75 27.79
N ALA A 3 -47.36 -1.88 27.75
CA ALA A 3 -46.08 -2.12 28.41
C ALA A 3 -44.99 -1.25 27.80
N THR A 4 -44.28 -0.49 28.61
CA THR A 4 -43.09 0.26 28.30
C THR A 4 -41.93 -0.70 28.09
N GLY A 5 -41.49 -0.90 26.84
CA GLY A 5 -40.26 -1.64 26.57
C GLY A 5 -39.02 -0.85 27.03
N GLU A 6 -38.38 -1.33 28.05
CA GLU A 6 -37.01 -0.95 28.44
C GLU A 6 -36.07 -1.34 27.27
N ARG A 7 -35.43 -0.37 26.66
CA ARG A 7 -34.31 -0.63 25.76
C ARG A 7 -33.09 -0.90 26.61
N ASP A 8 -32.60 -2.15 26.59
CA ASP A 8 -31.37 -2.57 27.25
C ASP A 8 -30.21 -1.65 26.77
N ALA A 9 -29.58 -0.99 27.74
CA ALA A 9 -28.36 -0.23 27.50
C ALA A 9 -27.22 -1.19 27.15
N PRO A 10 -26.38 -0.90 26.16
CA PRO A 10 -25.26 -1.75 25.81
C PRO A 10 -24.31 -1.91 27.00
N PRO A 11 -23.65 -3.08 27.15
CA PRO A 11 -22.75 -3.33 28.28
C PRO A 11 -21.61 -2.29 28.29
N LEU A 12 -21.28 -1.82 29.52
CA LEU A 12 -20.28 -0.74 29.77
C LEU A 12 -18.93 -0.94 29.06
N ALA A 13 -18.52 -2.18 28.78
CA ALA A 13 -17.32 -2.49 28.01
C ALA A 13 -17.43 -2.11 26.52
N ALA A 14 -18.62 -2.28 25.93
CA ALA A 14 -18.88 -1.86 24.54
C ALA A 14 -18.93 -0.33 24.40
N ALA A 15 -19.52 0.36 25.37
CA ALA A 15 -19.57 1.82 25.42
C ALA A 15 -18.17 2.46 25.62
N ALA A 16 -17.29 1.81 26.42
CA ALA A 16 -15.91 2.25 26.63
C ALA A 16 -15.04 2.03 25.38
N ALA A 17 -15.25 0.93 24.65
CA ALA A 17 -14.59 0.67 23.37
C ALA A 17 -15.04 1.68 22.31
N ASP A 18 -16.33 1.99 22.24
CA ASP A 18 -16.90 2.97 21.31
C ASP A 18 -16.43 4.40 21.64
N CYS A 19 -16.26 4.75 22.91
CA CYS A 19 -15.70 6.04 23.35
C CYS A 19 -14.21 6.15 23.00
N LYS A 20 -13.41 5.11 23.17
CA LYS A 20 -12.00 5.07 22.74
C LYS A 20 -11.89 5.16 21.22
N ILE A 21 -12.74 4.45 20.48
CA ILE A 21 -12.79 4.53 19.02
C ILE A 21 -13.17 5.93 18.58
N ARG A 22 -14.14 6.60 19.20
CA ARG A 22 -14.51 7.99 18.88
C ARG A 22 -13.41 9.01 19.19
N GLN A 23 -12.61 8.81 20.22
CA GLN A 23 -11.43 9.65 20.52
C GLN A 23 -10.27 9.41 19.51
N ILE A 24 -10.19 8.23 18.92
CA ILE A 24 -9.22 7.89 17.86
C ILE A 24 -9.68 8.44 16.49
N MET A 25 -10.97 8.72 16.30
CA MET A 25 -11.63 9.13 15.05
C MET A 25 -11.51 10.63 14.68
N ASN A 26 -10.53 11.37 15.22
CA ASN A 26 -10.16 12.64 14.57
C ASN A 26 -9.24 12.28 13.38
N PRO A 27 -9.73 12.30 12.13
CA PRO A 27 -8.93 11.91 10.98
C PRO A 27 -7.75 12.86 10.85
N VAL A 28 -6.54 12.34 11.02
CA VAL A 28 -5.32 13.08 10.73
C VAL A 28 -5.25 13.24 9.21
N PRO A 29 -5.12 14.46 8.66
CA PRO A 29 -4.95 14.64 7.24
C PRO A 29 -3.70 13.89 6.77
N VAL A 30 -3.87 12.91 5.89
CA VAL A 30 -2.74 12.17 5.30
C VAL A 30 -2.22 12.97 4.12
N PRO A 31 -0.97 13.46 4.15
CA PRO A 31 -0.37 14.15 3.02
C PRO A 31 -0.38 13.27 1.75
N LYS A 32 -0.29 13.90 0.58
CA LYS A 32 -0.18 13.22 -0.71
C LYS A 32 1.21 13.40 -1.28
N VAL A 33 1.70 12.38 -1.97
CA VAL A 33 2.88 12.43 -2.85
C VAL A 33 2.39 12.41 -4.30
N SER A 34 3.04 13.19 -5.16
CA SER A 34 2.56 13.37 -6.55
C SER A 34 3.65 13.00 -7.57
N ALA A 35 3.23 12.31 -8.64
CA ALA A 35 4.04 12.03 -9.81
C ALA A 35 3.14 11.75 -11.01
N GLN A 36 3.52 12.23 -12.20
CA GLN A 36 2.84 11.95 -13.48
C GLN A 36 1.31 12.16 -13.42
N GLY A 37 0.87 13.22 -12.74
CA GLY A 37 -0.57 13.53 -12.56
C GLY A 37 -1.28 12.74 -11.46
N ALA A 38 -0.65 11.72 -10.87
CA ALA A 38 -1.18 11.03 -9.69
C ALA A 38 -0.92 11.82 -8.41
N ALA A 39 -1.88 11.83 -7.48
CA ALA A 39 -1.75 12.39 -6.13
C ALA A 39 -2.17 11.32 -5.11
N ILE A 40 -1.20 10.56 -4.63
CA ILE A 40 -1.40 9.36 -3.82
C ILE A 40 -1.28 9.70 -2.33
N PRO A 41 -2.26 9.35 -1.45
CA PRO A 41 -2.08 9.46 -0.01
C PRO A 41 -0.83 8.68 0.42
N ILE A 42 0.10 9.36 1.10
CA ILE A 42 1.45 8.85 1.33
C ILE A 42 1.51 7.60 2.20
N ILE A 43 0.47 7.33 3.00
CA ILE A 43 0.32 6.06 3.72
C ILE A 43 -0.90 5.34 3.18
N GLY A 44 -0.67 4.14 2.62
CA GLY A 44 -1.72 3.24 2.18
C GLY A 44 -2.00 2.13 3.20
N PHE A 45 -3.11 1.43 3.01
CA PHE A 45 -3.50 0.25 3.76
C PHE A 45 -3.42 -1.00 2.88
N GLY A 46 -2.51 -1.91 3.21
CA GLY A 46 -2.30 -3.16 2.48
C GLY A 46 -3.29 -4.24 2.93
N THR A 47 -3.81 -5.04 2.00
CA THR A 47 -4.82 -6.09 2.27
C THR A 47 -4.30 -7.53 2.09
N SER A 48 -3.03 -7.71 1.73
CA SER A 48 -2.45 -9.04 1.55
C SER A 48 -2.60 -9.91 2.82
N GLN A 49 -3.07 -11.15 2.68
CA GLN A 49 -3.23 -12.13 3.77
C GLN A 49 -4.24 -11.72 4.87
N LEU A 50 -5.21 -10.86 4.58
CA LEU A 50 -6.26 -10.51 5.56
C LEU A 50 -7.48 -11.45 5.51
N GLY A 51 -7.58 -12.34 4.49
CA GLY A 51 -8.76 -13.17 4.30
C GLY A 51 -10.02 -12.35 4.03
N ASP A 52 -11.10 -12.61 4.74
CA ASP A 52 -12.28 -11.74 4.71
C ASP A 52 -11.96 -10.41 5.41
N CYS A 53 -11.80 -9.37 4.62
CA CYS A 53 -11.30 -8.09 5.09
C CYS A 53 -12.31 -6.95 5.02
N ALA A 54 -13.59 -7.22 4.78
CA ALA A 54 -14.59 -6.17 4.58
C ALA A 54 -14.66 -5.18 5.75
N GLU A 55 -14.87 -5.67 6.98
CA GLU A 55 -14.92 -4.82 8.17
C GLU A 55 -13.56 -4.19 8.51
N ILE A 56 -12.47 -4.88 8.20
CA ILE A 56 -11.10 -4.36 8.42
C ILE A 56 -10.86 -3.15 7.52
N VAL A 57 -11.21 -3.24 6.23
CA VAL A 57 -11.08 -2.16 5.26
C VAL A 57 -12.01 -0.99 5.61
N ALA A 58 -13.27 -1.27 5.96
CA ALA A 58 -14.21 -0.25 6.41
C ALA A 58 -13.68 0.49 7.64
N THR A 59 -13.09 -0.23 8.61
CA THR A 59 -12.48 0.36 9.80
C THR A 59 -11.28 1.22 9.45
N ALA A 60 -10.38 0.75 8.59
CA ALA A 60 -9.23 1.54 8.12
C ALA A 60 -9.69 2.87 7.49
N LEU A 61 -10.71 2.83 6.64
CA LEU A 61 -11.28 4.02 6.00
C LEU A 61 -11.93 4.98 7.00
N ARG A 62 -12.68 4.47 8.00
CA ARG A 62 -13.24 5.28 9.09
C ARG A 62 -12.16 5.92 9.97
N LEU A 63 -11.01 5.25 10.17
CA LEU A 63 -9.84 5.79 10.88
C LEU A 63 -9.08 6.87 10.10
N GLY A 64 -9.36 7.05 8.80
CA GLY A 64 -8.76 8.12 8.00
C GLY A 64 -7.84 7.65 6.86
N TYR A 65 -7.64 6.35 6.66
CA TYR A 65 -6.98 5.90 5.44
C TYR A 65 -7.79 6.35 4.21
N ARG A 66 -7.06 6.76 3.17
CA ARG A 66 -7.63 7.16 1.88
C ARG A 66 -6.92 6.47 0.71
N HIS A 67 -6.08 5.49 0.99
CA HIS A 67 -5.42 4.65 0.01
C HIS A 67 -5.51 3.19 0.46
N ILE A 68 -6.16 2.35 -0.36
CA ILE A 68 -6.28 0.90 -0.15
C ILE A 68 -5.47 0.20 -1.25
N ASP A 69 -4.55 -0.68 -0.86
CA ASP A 69 -3.73 -1.49 -1.76
C ASP A 69 -4.14 -2.97 -1.68
N THR A 70 -4.61 -3.50 -2.80
CA THR A 70 -4.95 -4.92 -2.96
C THR A 70 -4.29 -5.50 -4.21
N ALA A 71 -4.60 -6.74 -4.56
CA ALA A 71 -4.17 -7.40 -5.78
C ALA A 71 -5.08 -8.60 -6.10
N TRP A 72 -5.18 -8.94 -7.38
CA TRP A 72 -5.88 -10.14 -7.84
C TRP A 72 -5.42 -11.40 -7.07
N LYS A 73 -4.10 -11.58 -6.90
CA LYS A 73 -3.49 -12.76 -6.26
C LYS A 73 -3.77 -12.87 -4.76
N TYR A 74 -4.22 -11.81 -4.10
CA TYR A 74 -4.48 -11.84 -2.66
C TYR A 74 -5.80 -12.51 -2.28
N GLY A 75 -6.74 -12.61 -3.23
CA GLY A 75 -8.07 -13.12 -2.98
C GLY A 75 -8.93 -12.23 -2.08
N THR A 76 -8.52 -10.98 -1.88
CA THR A 76 -9.16 -10.01 -0.97
C THR A 76 -10.02 -8.96 -1.69
N GLU A 77 -10.04 -8.95 -3.04
CA GLU A 77 -10.73 -7.90 -3.80
C GLU A 77 -12.23 -7.79 -3.48
N GLU A 78 -12.94 -8.92 -3.29
CA GLU A 78 -14.36 -8.89 -2.90
C GLU A 78 -14.56 -8.27 -1.51
N GLY A 79 -13.70 -8.63 -0.54
CA GLY A 79 -13.71 -8.05 0.79
C GLY A 79 -13.41 -6.55 0.75
N VAL A 80 -12.47 -6.12 -0.10
CA VAL A 80 -12.17 -4.69 -0.31
C VAL A 80 -13.37 -3.96 -0.88
N GLY A 81 -14.03 -4.49 -1.92
CA GLY A 81 -15.24 -3.90 -2.50
C GLY A 81 -16.37 -3.73 -1.47
N LYS A 82 -16.65 -4.78 -0.68
CA LYS A 82 -17.60 -4.72 0.44
C LYS A 82 -17.19 -3.68 1.48
N GLY A 83 -15.90 -3.62 1.83
CA GLY A 83 -15.36 -2.68 2.80
C GLY A 83 -15.44 -1.21 2.35
N LEU A 84 -15.23 -0.94 1.07
CA LEU A 84 -15.47 0.37 0.47
C LEU A 84 -16.93 0.79 0.66
N HIS A 85 -17.86 -0.08 0.34
CA HIS A 85 -19.29 0.19 0.50
C HIS A 85 -19.68 0.39 1.97
N LEU A 86 -19.23 -0.48 2.87
CA LEU A 86 -19.48 -0.39 4.32
C LEU A 86 -18.87 0.86 4.98
N SER A 87 -17.85 1.45 4.38
CA SER A 87 -17.25 2.69 4.90
C SER A 87 -18.16 3.90 4.80
N GLY A 88 -19.09 3.89 3.82
CA GLY A 88 -19.96 5.02 3.50
C GLY A 88 -19.25 6.19 2.82
N LEU A 89 -17.98 6.06 2.48
CA LEU A 89 -17.23 7.13 1.78
C LEU A 89 -17.55 7.12 0.29
N PRO A 90 -17.63 8.32 -0.34
CA PRO A 90 -17.67 8.41 -1.80
C PRO A 90 -16.47 7.69 -2.45
N ARG A 91 -16.69 7.03 -3.61
CA ARG A 91 -15.60 6.31 -4.31
C ARG A 91 -14.41 7.21 -4.63
N ASP A 92 -14.67 8.47 -4.99
CA ASP A 92 -13.64 9.45 -5.34
C ASP A 92 -12.77 9.90 -4.16
N ASP A 93 -13.21 9.67 -2.93
CA ASP A 93 -12.44 9.98 -1.73
C ASP A 93 -11.40 8.89 -1.40
N VAL A 94 -11.43 7.75 -2.09
CA VAL A 94 -10.54 6.62 -1.83
C VAL A 94 -9.65 6.34 -3.04
N PHE A 95 -8.35 6.40 -2.85
CA PHE A 95 -7.36 5.96 -3.83
C PHE A 95 -7.24 4.43 -3.75
N LEU A 96 -7.69 3.73 -4.76
CA LEU A 96 -7.74 2.27 -4.81
C LEU A 96 -6.68 1.72 -5.77
N THR A 97 -5.83 0.83 -5.27
CA THR A 97 -4.80 0.13 -6.06
C THR A 97 -5.13 -1.35 -6.16
N THR A 98 -5.07 -1.91 -7.37
CA THR A 98 -5.01 -3.36 -7.58
C THR A 98 -3.90 -3.74 -8.56
N LYS A 99 -3.65 -5.05 -8.74
CA LYS A 99 -2.51 -5.54 -9.51
C LYS A 99 -2.91 -6.76 -10.34
N VAL A 100 -2.49 -6.77 -11.61
CA VAL A 100 -2.62 -7.94 -12.49
C VAL A 100 -1.52 -8.95 -12.15
N SER A 101 -1.90 -10.22 -11.96
CA SER A 101 -0.95 -11.29 -11.69
C SER A 101 -0.04 -11.56 -12.90
N HIS A 102 1.21 -11.96 -12.65
CA HIS A 102 2.16 -12.40 -13.68
C HIS A 102 1.63 -13.54 -14.58
N GLU A 103 0.59 -14.24 -14.15
CA GLU A 103 -0.08 -15.30 -14.90
C GLU A 103 -0.97 -14.78 -16.05
N TYR A 104 -1.28 -13.47 -16.07
CA TYR A 104 -2.26 -12.85 -16.99
C TYR A 104 -1.67 -11.65 -17.74
N LEU A 105 -0.43 -11.73 -18.20
CA LEU A 105 0.26 -10.61 -18.83
C LEU A 105 0.09 -10.53 -20.35
N ARG A 106 -0.43 -11.59 -21.01
CA ARG A 106 -0.83 -11.52 -22.42
C ARG A 106 -2.03 -10.61 -22.58
N ALA A 107 -2.13 -9.89 -23.69
CA ALA A 107 -3.08 -8.79 -23.90
C ALA A 107 -4.54 -9.15 -23.55
N ASP A 108 -5.04 -10.27 -24.04
CA ASP A 108 -6.44 -10.68 -23.79
C ASP A 108 -6.66 -11.16 -22.35
N ASP A 109 -5.69 -11.88 -21.77
CA ASP A 109 -5.75 -12.34 -20.37
C ASP A 109 -5.65 -11.16 -19.42
N PHE A 110 -4.82 -10.18 -19.75
CA PHE A 110 -4.68 -8.93 -19.00
C PHE A 110 -6.02 -8.18 -18.93
N ALA A 111 -6.67 -7.98 -20.09
CA ALA A 111 -7.95 -7.29 -20.16
C ALA A 111 -9.02 -8.03 -19.34
N ARG A 112 -9.13 -9.36 -19.49
CA ARG A 112 -10.05 -10.19 -18.69
C ARG A 112 -9.78 -10.13 -17.20
N SER A 113 -8.50 -10.14 -16.80
CA SER A 113 -8.11 -10.04 -15.40
C SER A 113 -8.51 -8.70 -14.78
N VAL A 114 -8.34 -7.60 -15.52
CA VAL A 114 -8.76 -6.26 -15.09
C VAL A 114 -10.28 -6.21 -14.90
N ASP A 115 -11.06 -6.69 -15.87
CA ASP A 115 -12.54 -6.71 -15.78
C ASP A 115 -13.02 -7.55 -14.60
N GLN A 116 -12.39 -8.70 -14.34
CA GLN A 116 -12.70 -9.52 -13.18
C GLN A 116 -12.34 -8.83 -11.85
N SER A 117 -11.22 -8.09 -11.79
CA SER A 117 -10.86 -7.32 -10.62
C SER A 117 -11.87 -6.22 -10.33
N LEU A 118 -12.26 -5.42 -11.33
CA LEU A 118 -13.29 -4.39 -11.19
C LEU A 118 -14.62 -4.97 -10.69
N LYS A 119 -15.03 -6.12 -11.25
CA LYS A 119 -16.24 -6.81 -10.81
C LYS A 119 -16.16 -7.25 -9.35
N ARG A 120 -15.03 -7.85 -8.89
CA ARG A 120 -14.84 -8.25 -7.48
C ARG A 120 -14.80 -7.06 -6.55
N LEU A 121 -14.13 -5.99 -6.96
CA LEU A 121 -14.04 -4.72 -6.23
C LEU A 121 -15.35 -3.93 -6.23
N GLN A 122 -16.31 -4.28 -7.09
CA GLN A 122 -17.61 -3.62 -7.26
C GLN A 122 -17.44 -2.12 -7.59
N VAL A 123 -16.51 -1.81 -8.50
CA VAL A 123 -16.19 -0.44 -8.95
C VAL A 123 -16.03 -0.41 -10.47
N ASP A 124 -16.26 0.76 -11.07
CA ASP A 124 -16.08 0.96 -12.51
C ASP A 124 -14.61 1.18 -12.88
N TYR A 125 -13.81 1.68 -11.93
CA TYR A 125 -12.38 1.95 -12.13
C TYR A 125 -11.59 1.80 -10.82
N VAL A 126 -10.26 1.60 -10.97
CA VAL A 126 -9.29 1.76 -9.88
C VAL A 126 -8.47 3.03 -10.10
N ASP A 127 -7.87 3.59 -9.05
CA ASP A 127 -7.01 4.76 -9.18
C ASP A 127 -5.62 4.39 -9.69
N LEU A 128 -5.13 3.20 -9.34
CA LEU A 128 -3.84 2.69 -9.76
C LEU A 128 -3.91 1.20 -10.12
N LEU A 129 -3.46 0.86 -11.32
CA LEU A 129 -3.29 -0.52 -11.77
C LEU A 129 -1.81 -0.83 -11.93
N LEU A 130 -1.34 -1.91 -11.32
CA LEU A 130 0.04 -2.35 -11.40
C LEU A 130 0.18 -3.70 -12.11
N VAL A 131 1.26 -3.89 -12.85
CA VAL A 131 1.79 -5.23 -13.12
C VAL A 131 2.43 -5.73 -11.83
N HIS A 132 1.97 -6.89 -11.31
CA HIS A 132 2.36 -7.35 -9.95
C HIS A 132 3.78 -7.89 -9.87
N TRP A 133 4.21 -8.64 -10.87
CA TRP A 133 5.55 -9.18 -11.07
C TRP A 133 5.87 -9.23 -12.57
N PRO A 134 7.15 -9.24 -12.95
CA PRO A 134 7.54 -9.50 -14.34
C PRO A 134 6.98 -10.83 -14.85
N SER A 135 6.91 -10.99 -16.15
CA SER A 135 6.53 -12.26 -16.78
C SER A 135 7.54 -13.36 -16.42
N VAL A 136 7.03 -14.57 -16.24
CA VAL A 136 7.81 -15.81 -16.11
C VAL A 136 7.61 -16.75 -17.29
N ASP A 137 6.63 -16.45 -18.16
CA ASP A 137 6.18 -17.28 -19.28
C ASP A 137 6.56 -16.65 -20.63
N ASP A 138 7.67 -15.91 -20.69
CA ASP A 138 8.19 -15.26 -21.90
C ASP A 138 7.19 -14.35 -22.64
N VAL A 139 6.24 -13.77 -21.91
CA VAL A 139 5.36 -12.74 -22.48
C VAL A 139 6.21 -11.49 -22.74
N PRO A 140 6.24 -10.99 -23.99
CA PRO A 140 7.02 -9.80 -24.29
C PRO A 140 6.58 -8.61 -23.43
N LEU A 141 7.54 -7.91 -22.82
CA LEU A 141 7.25 -6.74 -21.97
C LEU A 141 6.45 -5.68 -22.72
N ALA A 142 6.72 -5.50 -24.02
CA ALA A 142 5.97 -4.57 -24.88
C ALA A 142 4.48 -4.90 -24.94
N GLU A 143 4.09 -6.17 -25.04
CA GLU A 143 2.70 -6.60 -25.05
C GLU A 143 2.00 -6.23 -23.73
N THR A 144 2.65 -6.55 -22.61
CA THR A 144 2.14 -6.22 -21.26
C THR A 144 1.99 -4.70 -21.07
N MET A 145 2.98 -3.90 -21.51
CA MET A 145 2.92 -2.44 -21.36
C MET A 145 1.84 -1.79 -22.24
N VAL A 146 1.61 -2.32 -23.44
CA VAL A 146 0.50 -1.89 -24.29
C VAL A 146 -0.85 -2.25 -23.68
N ALA A 147 -0.99 -3.46 -23.12
CA ALA A 147 -2.22 -3.88 -22.42
C ALA A 147 -2.50 -3.02 -21.16
N LEU A 148 -1.47 -2.70 -20.38
CA LEU A 148 -1.58 -1.82 -19.22
C LEU A 148 -2.01 -0.39 -19.63
N ALA A 149 -1.40 0.17 -20.67
CA ALA A 149 -1.77 1.48 -21.22
C ALA A 149 -3.19 1.48 -21.79
N ARG A 150 -3.62 0.38 -22.42
CA ARG A 150 -4.99 0.20 -22.92
C ARG A 150 -6.02 0.27 -21.79
N ALA A 151 -5.78 -0.41 -20.68
CA ALA A 151 -6.67 -0.34 -19.50
C ALA A 151 -6.88 1.09 -19.00
N LYS A 152 -5.81 1.93 -19.04
CA LYS A 152 -5.92 3.37 -18.72
C LYS A 152 -6.75 4.13 -19.74
N ARG A 153 -6.53 3.93 -21.05
CA ARG A 153 -7.28 4.61 -22.12
C ARG A 153 -8.77 4.22 -22.12
N GLU A 154 -9.07 2.98 -21.73
CA GLU A 154 -10.46 2.51 -21.56
C GLU A 154 -11.12 3.03 -20.27
N GLY A 155 -10.42 3.83 -19.44
CA GLY A 155 -10.95 4.39 -18.20
C GLY A 155 -11.06 3.40 -17.05
N LYS A 156 -10.52 2.17 -17.18
CA LYS A 156 -10.53 1.15 -16.14
C LYS A 156 -9.56 1.45 -14.99
N THR A 157 -8.59 2.31 -15.23
CA THR A 157 -7.68 2.85 -14.23
C THR A 157 -7.30 4.30 -14.55
N ARG A 158 -7.11 5.12 -13.52
CA ARG A 158 -6.63 6.51 -13.67
C ARG A 158 -5.13 6.59 -13.90
N HIS A 159 -4.36 5.75 -13.21
CA HIS A 159 -2.91 5.71 -13.24
C HIS A 159 -2.40 4.28 -13.36
N ILE A 160 -1.17 4.14 -13.84
CA ILE A 160 -0.53 2.85 -14.09
C ILE A 160 0.90 2.81 -13.55
N GLY A 161 1.38 1.62 -13.24
CA GLY A 161 2.73 1.40 -12.76
C GLY A 161 3.12 -0.08 -12.76
N VAL A 162 4.25 -0.38 -12.18
CA VAL A 162 4.78 -1.74 -12.08
C VAL A 162 5.19 -2.08 -10.65
N ALA A 163 5.22 -3.36 -10.31
CA ALA A 163 5.69 -3.83 -9.02
C ALA A 163 6.73 -4.94 -9.19
N ASN A 164 7.75 -4.92 -8.31
CA ASN A 164 8.81 -5.95 -8.30
C ASN A 164 9.68 -6.01 -9.57
N PHE A 165 9.87 -4.87 -10.20
CA PHE A 165 10.79 -4.70 -11.33
C PHE A 165 12.11 -4.13 -10.81
N ASN A 166 13.25 -4.54 -11.38
CA ASN A 166 14.54 -3.88 -11.17
C ASN A 166 14.63 -2.61 -12.04
N VAL A 167 15.66 -1.79 -11.84
CA VAL A 167 15.84 -0.51 -12.56
C VAL A 167 15.80 -0.69 -14.07
N ALA A 168 16.56 -1.65 -14.61
CA ALA A 168 16.61 -1.89 -16.05
C ALA A 168 15.23 -2.25 -16.64
N MET A 169 14.46 -3.08 -15.93
CA MET A 169 13.10 -3.44 -16.33
C MET A 169 12.15 -2.24 -16.28
N VAL A 170 12.28 -1.34 -15.29
CA VAL A 170 11.45 -0.13 -15.20
C VAL A 170 11.80 0.83 -16.35
N GLU A 171 13.08 1.04 -16.64
CA GLU A 171 13.52 1.86 -17.78
C GLU A 171 12.95 1.34 -19.10
N GLU A 172 13.04 0.04 -19.32
CA GLU A 172 12.47 -0.61 -20.50
C GLU A 172 10.94 -0.48 -20.54
N SER A 173 10.26 -0.67 -19.40
CA SER A 173 8.82 -0.47 -19.29
C SER A 173 8.39 0.95 -19.62
N MET A 174 9.12 1.96 -19.15
CA MET A 174 8.86 3.38 -19.46
C MET A 174 9.05 3.68 -20.95
N ARG A 175 10.03 3.04 -21.59
CA ARG A 175 10.28 3.19 -23.04
C ARG A 175 9.20 2.54 -23.90
N LEU A 176 8.67 1.40 -23.47
CA LEU A 176 7.69 0.59 -24.20
C LEU A 176 6.24 0.99 -23.93
N CYS A 177 5.96 1.59 -22.78
CA CYS A 177 4.60 1.95 -22.39
C CYS A 177 4.16 3.24 -23.10
N PRO A 178 3.04 3.24 -23.85
CA PRO A 178 2.53 4.44 -24.51
C PRO A 178 1.95 5.50 -23.56
N GLU A 179 1.78 5.15 -22.28
CA GLU A 179 1.25 6.02 -21.24
C GLU A 179 2.26 6.15 -20.09
N PRO A 180 2.34 7.30 -19.40
CA PRO A 180 3.31 7.48 -18.33
C PRO A 180 3.03 6.53 -17.15
N LEU A 181 4.08 5.84 -16.70
CA LEU A 181 4.07 5.12 -15.45
C LEU A 181 4.28 6.12 -14.30
N CYS A 182 3.55 5.96 -13.19
CA CYS A 182 3.68 6.87 -12.04
C CYS A 182 4.25 6.20 -10.78
N VAL A 183 4.26 4.87 -10.70
CA VAL A 183 4.65 4.11 -9.50
C VAL A 183 5.56 2.95 -9.84
N LEU A 184 6.60 2.78 -9.02
CA LEU A 184 7.28 1.49 -8.80
C LEU A 184 6.96 1.02 -7.38
N GLN A 185 6.29 -0.14 -7.26
CA GLN A 185 6.05 -0.75 -5.96
C GLN A 185 7.03 -1.89 -5.71
N ALA A 186 7.80 -1.83 -4.61
CA ALA A 186 8.75 -2.87 -4.24
C ALA A 186 8.87 -3.01 -2.71
N GLU A 187 9.54 -4.09 -2.26
CA GLU A 187 9.86 -4.29 -0.85
C GLU A 187 10.79 -3.20 -0.34
N TYR A 188 10.44 -2.55 0.79
CA TYR A 188 11.35 -1.65 1.46
C TYR A 188 11.04 -1.51 2.96
N HIS A 189 12.07 -1.68 3.77
CA HIS A 189 12.06 -1.59 5.24
C HIS A 189 13.50 -1.40 5.75
N PRO A 190 13.74 -1.13 7.03
CA PRO A 190 15.07 -0.81 7.56
C PRO A 190 16.19 -1.80 7.24
N TYR A 191 15.86 -3.08 7.01
CA TYR A 191 16.87 -4.12 6.75
C TYR A 191 17.21 -4.34 5.28
N LEU A 192 16.60 -3.61 4.36
CA LEU A 192 16.81 -3.75 2.92
C LEU A 192 17.23 -2.41 2.32
N SER A 193 18.44 -2.31 1.77
CA SER A 193 18.82 -1.12 1.01
C SER A 193 18.09 -1.09 -0.34
N GLN A 194 17.55 0.08 -0.69
CA GLN A 194 16.95 0.35 -1.99
C GLN A 194 17.55 1.63 -2.62
N THR A 195 18.76 2.00 -2.24
CA THR A 195 19.39 3.27 -2.64
C THR A 195 19.37 3.47 -4.16
N LYS A 196 19.82 2.48 -4.93
CA LYS A 196 19.83 2.56 -6.42
C LYS A 196 18.44 2.77 -7.00
N VAL A 197 17.45 2.02 -6.50
CA VAL A 197 16.07 2.07 -6.97
C VAL A 197 15.41 3.39 -6.61
N LEU A 198 15.64 3.89 -5.38
CA LEU A 198 15.08 5.17 -4.93
C LEU A 198 15.68 6.35 -5.70
N ASP A 199 16.99 6.34 -5.95
CA ASP A 199 17.65 7.37 -6.75
C ASP A 199 17.15 7.34 -8.20
N PHE A 200 16.92 6.17 -8.76
CA PHE A 200 16.28 6.05 -10.05
C PHE A 200 14.85 6.62 -10.05
N CYS A 201 14.00 6.24 -9.09
CA CYS A 201 12.64 6.74 -8.99
C CYS A 201 12.59 8.27 -8.90
N ARG A 202 13.49 8.89 -8.10
CA ARG A 202 13.60 10.36 -8.00
C ARG A 202 13.92 11.00 -9.35
N ARG A 203 14.92 10.47 -10.09
CA ARG A 203 15.29 10.99 -11.41
C ARG A 203 14.22 10.77 -12.47
N ALA A 204 13.53 9.63 -12.42
CA ALA A 204 12.48 9.26 -13.36
C ALA A 204 11.12 9.89 -13.06
N GLY A 205 10.98 10.59 -11.93
CA GLY A 205 9.72 11.18 -11.49
C GLY A 205 8.66 10.13 -11.16
N LEU A 206 9.07 9.03 -10.51
CA LEU A 206 8.20 7.95 -10.04
C LEU A 206 8.02 8.02 -8.52
N ILE A 207 6.81 7.70 -8.04
CA ILE A 207 6.58 7.42 -6.63
C ILE A 207 7.08 5.99 -6.35
N PHE A 208 7.88 5.83 -5.28
CA PHE A 208 8.24 4.52 -4.78
C PHE A 208 7.21 4.07 -3.72
N MET A 209 6.46 3.01 -4.00
CA MET A 209 5.49 2.46 -3.04
C MET A 209 6.11 1.28 -2.30
N ALA A 210 6.27 1.41 -0.97
CA ALA A 210 6.98 0.45 -0.14
C ALA A 210 6.03 -0.59 0.47
N TYR A 211 6.07 -1.84 -0.01
CA TYR A 211 5.39 -2.93 0.69
C TYR A 211 6.29 -3.58 1.76
N CYS A 212 5.70 -4.35 2.68
CA CYS A 212 6.36 -4.89 3.87
C CYS A 212 7.14 -3.83 4.68
N PRO A 213 6.61 -2.61 4.91
CA PRO A 213 7.36 -1.51 5.51
C PRO A 213 7.87 -1.80 6.93
N LEU A 214 7.27 -2.78 7.62
CA LEU A 214 7.64 -3.24 8.96
C LEU A 214 8.42 -4.57 8.94
N GLY A 215 8.99 -4.97 7.79
CA GLY A 215 9.80 -6.18 7.66
C GLY A 215 9.09 -7.46 8.13
N ARG A 216 7.77 -7.56 7.92
CA ARG A 216 6.91 -8.64 8.45
C ARG A 216 7.06 -8.86 9.96
N GLY A 217 7.20 -7.75 10.71
CA GLY A 217 7.34 -7.77 12.17
C GLY A 217 8.77 -7.88 12.68
N ARG A 218 9.79 -8.02 11.82
CA ARG A 218 11.21 -8.04 12.25
C ARG A 218 11.60 -6.78 13.00
N VAL A 219 11.05 -5.61 12.63
CA VAL A 219 11.31 -4.32 13.28
C VAL A 219 11.05 -4.33 14.78
N PHE A 220 10.06 -5.09 15.26
CA PHE A 220 9.67 -5.11 16.68
C PHE A 220 10.69 -5.80 17.61
N LYS A 221 11.70 -6.45 17.05
CA LYS A 221 12.78 -7.12 17.79
C LYS A 221 14.12 -6.36 17.71
N ASP A 222 14.13 -5.19 17.08
CA ASP A 222 15.35 -4.42 16.82
C ASP A 222 15.62 -3.43 17.95
N SER A 223 16.81 -3.51 18.54
CA SER A 223 17.21 -2.68 19.67
C SER A 223 17.41 -1.21 19.29
N VAL A 224 17.91 -0.90 18.09
CA VAL A 224 18.11 0.47 17.61
C VAL A 224 16.77 1.16 17.42
N LEU A 225 15.81 0.46 16.77
CA LEU A 225 14.47 1.00 16.58
C LEU A 225 13.72 1.16 17.92
N ALA A 226 13.90 0.22 18.86
CA ALA A 226 13.30 0.30 20.18
C ALA A 226 13.86 1.48 21.01
N GLU A 227 15.17 1.74 20.93
CA GLU A 227 15.80 2.88 21.59
C GLU A 227 15.26 4.21 21.06
N ILE A 228 15.27 4.41 19.73
CA ILE A 228 14.74 5.62 19.09
C ILE A 228 13.24 5.80 19.43
N ALA A 229 12.46 4.71 19.43
CA ALA A 229 11.05 4.74 19.77
C ALA A 229 10.82 5.25 21.19
N ARG A 230 11.60 4.73 22.18
CA ARG A 230 11.55 5.16 23.57
C ARG A 230 11.91 6.64 23.73
N GLU A 231 12.98 7.10 23.07
CA GLU A 231 13.45 8.49 23.14
C GLU A 231 12.45 9.48 22.56
N ARG A 232 11.73 9.06 21.51
CA ARG A 232 10.72 9.89 20.85
C ARG A 232 9.32 9.75 21.46
N GLY A 233 9.08 8.83 22.41
CA GLY A 233 7.74 8.53 22.92
C GLY A 233 6.80 8.02 21.84
N LYS A 234 7.33 7.25 20.87
CA LYS A 234 6.60 6.70 19.73
C LYS A 234 6.72 5.17 19.70
N THR A 235 5.87 4.50 18.91
CA THR A 235 6.01 3.05 18.70
C THR A 235 7.08 2.75 17.64
N ILE A 236 7.64 1.54 17.66
CA ILE A 236 8.60 1.08 16.65
C ILE A 236 7.98 1.13 15.25
N ALA A 237 6.70 0.85 15.13
CA ALA A 237 5.97 0.97 13.85
C ALA A 237 5.98 2.43 13.35
N GLN A 238 5.69 3.40 14.23
CA GLN A 238 5.73 4.82 13.88
C GLN A 238 7.13 5.27 13.46
N ILE A 239 8.19 4.86 14.17
CA ILE A 239 9.58 5.17 13.78
C ILE A 239 9.90 4.62 12.39
N SER A 240 9.57 3.35 12.13
CA SER A 240 9.85 2.71 10.85
C SER A 240 9.08 3.37 9.69
N LEU A 241 7.81 3.71 9.89
CA LEU A 241 6.99 4.37 8.89
C LEU A 241 7.43 5.84 8.68
N ARG A 242 7.77 6.56 9.76
CA ARG A 242 8.32 7.91 9.66
C ARG A 242 9.62 7.95 8.88
N TRP A 243 10.52 7.01 9.15
CA TRP A 243 11.77 6.86 8.40
C TRP A 243 11.54 6.70 6.91
N LEU A 244 10.51 5.92 6.49
CA LEU A 244 10.15 5.76 5.08
C LEU A 244 9.63 7.07 4.48
N VAL A 245 8.61 7.68 5.08
CA VAL A 245 7.97 8.87 4.49
C VAL A 245 8.87 10.09 4.53
N GLN A 246 9.80 10.18 5.50
CA GLN A 246 10.70 11.32 5.63
C GLN A 246 11.77 11.37 4.54
N GLN A 247 12.05 10.28 3.84
CA GLN A 247 12.98 10.22 2.71
C GLN A 247 12.44 10.93 1.45
N GLY A 248 11.14 11.24 1.41
CA GLY A 248 10.48 11.88 0.28
C GLY A 248 10.21 10.91 -0.90
N GLY A 249 9.07 11.06 -1.56
CA GLY A 249 8.69 10.24 -2.71
C GLY A 249 8.36 8.77 -2.39
N ILE A 250 8.27 8.40 -1.12
CA ILE A 250 8.01 7.02 -0.68
C ILE A 250 6.63 6.94 -0.02
N ALA A 251 5.80 6.01 -0.49
CA ALA A 251 4.47 5.72 0.03
C ALA A 251 4.42 4.31 0.64
N PRO A 252 4.63 4.13 1.97
CA PRO A 252 4.50 2.84 2.61
C PRO A 252 3.06 2.36 2.70
N ILE A 253 2.87 1.04 2.56
CA ILE A 253 1.58 0.35 2.65
C ILE A 253 1.60 -0.69 3.79
N PRO A 254 1.58 -0.24 5.06
CA PRO A 254 1.47 -1.16 6.19
C PRO A 254 0.13 -1.91 6.16
N ARG A 255 0.12 -3.06 6.86
CA ARG A 255 -1.05 -3.90 7.06
C ARG A 255 -1.26 -4.18 8.53
N SER A 256 -2.50 -4.12 8.98
CA SER A 256 -2.91 -4.60 10.31
C SER A 256 -4.38 -5.01 10.30
N SER A 257 -4.77 -5.95 11.17
CA SER A 257 -6.16 -6.24 11.52
C SER A 257 -6.58 -5.59 12.85
N ASN A 258 -5.61 -4.99 13.58
CA ASN A 258 -5.87 -4.30 14.84
C ASN A 258 -6.12 -2.80 14.59
N PRO A 259 -7.31 -2.25 14.95
CA PRO A 259 -7.65 -0.83 14.77
C PRO A 259 -6.68 0.14 15.48
N GLU A 260 -6.13 -0.23 16.64
CA GLU A 260 -5.17 0.61 17.36
C GLU A 260 -3.87 0.76 16.53
N HIS A 261 -3.33 -0.34 16.00
CA HIS A 261 -2.14 -0.31 15.14
C HIS A 261 -2.40 0.43 13.82
N MET A 262 -3.63 0.37 13.26
CA MET A 262 -4.00 1.17 12.09
C MET A 262 -3.94 2.66 12.42
N ALA A 263 -4.55 3.07 13.53
CA ALA A 263 -4.55 4.46 13.98
C ALA A 263 -3.14 4.98 14.30
N GLU A 264 -2.28 4.16 14.93
CA GLU A 264 -0.88 4.49 15.18
C GLU A 264 -0.10 4.74 13.88
N SER A 265 -0.31 3.90 12.87
CA SER A 265 0.37 4.01 11.57
C SER A 265 0.05 5.30 10.83
N LEU A 266 -1.10 5.94 11.08
CA LEU A 266 -1.47 7.25 10.53
C LEU A 266 -0.83 8.41 11.30
N ARG A 267 -0.40 8.21 12.56
CA ARG A 267 0.16 9.26 13.42
C ARG A 267 1.68 9.33 13.34
N VAL A 268 2.20 9.56 12.13
CA VAL A 268 3.64 9.64 11.84
C VAL A 268 4.07 11.01 11.32
N PHE A 269 3.14 11.97 11.26
CA PHE A 269 3.40 13.30 10.71
C PHE A 269 3.62 14.37 11.78
N ASP A 270 3.42 14.05 13.05
CA ASP A 270 3.52 14.95 14.20
C ASP A 270 4.94 15.02 14.81
N PHE A 271 5.91 14.31 14.22
CA PHE A 271 7.31 14.33 14.63
C PHE A 271 8.24 14.14 13.43
N SER A 272 9.53 14.36 13.64
CA SER A 272 10.58 14.06 12.66
C SER A 272 11.75 13.32 13.33
N LEU A 273 12.45 12.53 12.54
CA LEU A 273 13.71 11.89 12.93
C LEU A 273 14.87 12.83 12.60
N SER A 274 15.86 12.89 13.47
CA SER A 274 17.10 13.61 13.21
C SER A 274 17.92 12.93 12.11
N GLY A 275 18.91 13.63 11.53
CA GLY A 275 19.83 13.03 10.56
C GLY A 275 20.61 11.84 11.13
N GLU A 276 20.96 11.90 12.41
CA GLU A 276 21.64 10.81 13.12
C GLU A 276 20.73 9.58 13.25
N GLU A 277 19.48 9.75 13.69
CA GLU A 277 18.49 8.67 13.78
C GLU A 277 18.21 8.05 12.41
N MET A 278 18.06 8.89 11.37
CA MET A 278 17.90 8.40 9.99
C MET A 278 19.09 7.54 9.57
N ASN A 279 20.32 7.97 9.86
CA ASN A 279 21.54 7.22 9.54
C ASN A 279 21.64 5.91 10.32
N ARG A 280 21.29 5.92 11.61
CA ARG A 280 21.26 4.71 12.45
C ARG A 280 20.28 3.66 11.88
N ILE A 281 19.12 4.11 11.40
CA ILE A 281 18.15 3.21 10.77
C ILE A 281 18.63 2.72 9.40
N HIS A 282 19.22 3.58 8.58
CA HIS A 282 19.82 3.17 7.28
C HIS A 282 20.92 2.11 7.47
N ALA A 283 21.71 2.21 8.54
CA ALA A 283 22.78 1.25 8.85
C ALA A 283 22.27 -0.16 9.23
N LEU A 284 20.98 -0.35 9.45
CA LEU A 284 20.38 -1.67 9.69
C LEU A 284 20.25 -2.52 8.41
N ALA A 285 20.42 -1.92 7.24
CA ALA A 285 20.37 -2.64 5.96
C ALA A 285 21.49 -3.66 5.85
N ARG A 286 21.14 -4.84 5.29
CA ARG A 286 22.05 -5.97 5.14
C ARG A 286 21.78 -6.73 3.84
N PRO A 287 22.79 -7.47 3.30
CA PRO A 287 22.65 -8.17 2.03
C PRO A 287 21.52 -9.22 1.99
N ASP A 288 21.23 -9.86 3.13
CA ASP A 288 20.16 -10.86 3.31
C ASP A 288 18.83 -10.26 3.80
N GLY A 289 18.68 -8.94 3.70
CA GLY A 289 17.53 -8.19 4.22
C GLY A 289 16.22 -8.52 3.52
N ARG A 290 16.25 -8.87 2.23
CA ARG A 290 15.06 -9.12 1.41
C ARG A 290 14.24 -10.32 1.92
N ILE A 291 12.93 -10.12 2.00
CA ILE A 291 11.97 -11.11 2.49
C ILE A 291 11.15 -11.71 1.33
N ALA A 292 10.78 -10.88 0.36
CA ALA A 292 9.99 -11.30 -0.78
C ALA A 292 10.90 -11.60 -1.99
N ASN A 293 11.34 -12.84 -2.07
CA ASN A 293 12.19 -13.34 -3.16
C ASN A 293 11.68 -14.70 -3.67
N PRO A 294 10.47 -14.76 -4.27
CA PRO A 294 9.88 -16.02 -4.71
C PRO A 294 10.68 -16.61 -5.86
N ALA A 295 11.08 -17.90 -5.71
CA ALA A 295 11.78 -18.64 -6.76
C ALA A 295 10.97 -18.63 -8.08
N GLY A 296 11.66 -18.50 -9.19
CA GLY A 296 11.07 -18.52 -10.54
C GLY A 296 10.32 -17.25 -10.94
N ARG A 297 10.21 -16.22 -10.06
CA ARG A 297 9.51 -14.96 -10.35
C ARG A 297 10.33 -13.70 -10.05
N ALA A 298 11.14 -13.77 -9.03
CA ALA A 298 11.93 -12.61 -8.63
C ALA A 298 12.96 -12.29 -9.73
N PRO A 299 13.11 -11.02 -10.13
CA PRO A 299 14.19 -10.64 -11.03
C PRO A 299 15.54 -10.72 -10.32
N VAL A 300 16.61 -10.57 -11.06
CA VAL A 300 17.91 -10.23 -10.48
C VAL A 300 17.77 -8.80 -9.93
N TRP A 301 17.88 -8.65 -8.61
CA TRP A 301 17.71 -7.36 -7.94
C TRP A 301 18.93 -6.45 -8.10
N ASP A 302 18.72 -5.13 -7.97
CA ASP A 302 19.76 -4.08 -8.04
C ASP A 302 20.71 -4.07 -6.84
#